data_c61ae8ac9eea1bdba12f1379604ad7d0
#
_entry.id   c61ae8ac9eea1bdba12f1379604ad7d0
#
_cell.length_a   1.000
_cell.length_b   1.000
_cell.length_c   1.000
_cell.angle_alpha   90.00
_cell.angle_beta   90.00
_cell.angle_gamma   90.00
#
_symmetry.space_group_name_H-M   'P 1'
#
loop_
_entity.id
_entity.type
_entity.pdbx_description
1 polymer ?
#
loop_
_entity_poly.entity_id
_entity_poly.type
_entity_poly.pdbx_seq_one_letter_code
_entity_poly.pdbx_strand_id
1 'polypeptide(L)'
;MKNMSFTLFSAAKKRRKAEEEFQAERQSLIKEYNKYSEDINEKIDYYKKYVKDNYPEYEYSNGYTSAVLWMGNVKPFVPYGTLLSGDNEKLKGVVEEVKEGVSKVDKIVNEEIEKLDKSIEESKVSVAAFDEFVQKPSMFFVLENIFDGNKLYCFCYEFQVINKDGKRMARALITDNETGNCWIKEINAEEEKIRSMTFEEFEKNFIKERIELQGFSKEEDIVEYDNYLRRLFNNQ
;
A
#
# COMPACT_ATOMS: atom_id res chain seq x y z
N MET A 1 41.16 -28.26 -56.80
CA MET A 1 41.52 -27.49 -55.63
C MET A 1 40.98 -26.05 -55.56
N LYS A 2 40.96 -25.28 -56.70
CA LYS A 2 40.47 -23.89 -56.73
C LYS A 2 39.00 -23.71 -56.30
N ASN A 3 38.09 -24.62 -56.62
CA ASN A 3 36.66 -24.52 -56.29
C ASN A 3 36.41 -24.74 -54.82
N MET A 4 37.20 -25.58 -54.13
CA MET A 4 37.02 -25.90 -52.70
C MET A 4 37.43 -24.71 -51.80
N SER A 5 38.48 -23.96 -52.17
CA SER A 5 38.91 -22.76 -51.42
C SER A 5 37.91 -21.61 -51.55
N PHE A 6 37.26 -21.43 -52.73
CA PHE A 6 36.23 -20.41 -52.91
C PHE A 6 34.94 -20.72 -52.12
N THR A 7 34.55 -21.99 -52.05
CA THR A 7 33.40 -22.43 -51.27
C THR A 7 33.61 -22.20 -49.76
N LEU A 8 34.81 -22.53 -49.24
CA LEU A 8 35.17 -22.27 -47.83
C LEU A 8 35.20 -20.77 -47.49
N PHE A 9 35.76 -19.94 -48.41
CA PHE A 9 35.76 -18.49 -48.26
C PHE A 9 34.34 -17.91 -48.25
N SER A 10 33.48 -18.36 -49.15
CA SER A 10 32.08 -17.94 -49.23
C SER A 10 31.30 -18.33 -47.95
N ALA A 11 31.53 -19.56 -47.45
CA ALA A 11 30.93 -20.01 -46.17
C ALA A 11 31.41 -19.20 -44.98
N ALA A 12 32.71 -18.90 -44.88
CA ALA A 12 33.27 -18.07 -43.81
C ALA A 12 32.70 -16.64 -43.86
N LYS A 13 32.56 -16.05 -45.05
CA LYS A 13 31.94 -14.73 -45.22
C LYS A 13 30.47 -14.71 -44.79
N LYS A 14 29.70 -15.75 -45.12
CA LYS A 14 28.30 -15.88 -44.68
C LYS A 14 28.20 -16.01 -43.14
N ARG A 15 29.07 -16.82 -42.53
CA ARG A 15 29.11 -16.97 -41.06
C ARG A 15 29.44 -15.65 -40.37
N ARG A 16 30.44 -14.93 -40.87
CA ARG A 16 30.82 -13.64 -40.32
C ARG A 16 29.68 -12.62 -40.41
N LYS A 17 28.98 -12.56 -41.55
CA LYS A 17 27.82 -11.68 -41.72
C LYS A 17 26.68 -12.05 -40.76
N ALA A 18 26.36 -13.33 -40.61
CA ALA A 18 25.37 -13.80 -39.68
C ALA A 18 25.72 -13.47 -38.20
N GLU A 19 27.01 -13.59 -37.85
CA GLU A 19 27.49 -13.21 -36.51
C GLU A 19 27.39 -11.70 -36.29
N GLU A 20 27.77 -10.87 -37.29
CA GLU A 20 27.63 -9.42 -37.21
C GLU A 20 26.16 -8.99 -37.06
N GLU A 21 25.24 -9.61 -37.81
CA GLU A 21 23.78 -9.37 -37.68
C GLU A 21 23.24 -9.79 -36.31
N PHE A 22 23.65 -10.95 -35.82
CA PHE A 22 23.27 -11.46 -34.50
C PHE A 22 23.73 -10.53 -33.38
N GLN A 23 24.97 -10.05 -33.42
CA GLN A 23 25.52 -9.13 -32.43
C GLN A 23 24.86 -7.75 -32.49
N ALA A 24 24.53 -7.26 -33.68
CA ALA A 24 23.82 -6.00 -33.86
C ALA A 24 22.39 -6.07 -33.26
N GLU A 25 21.65 -7.15 -33.54
CA GLU A 25 20.34 -7.41 -32.95
C GLU A 25 20.42 -7.47 -31.43
N ARG A 26 21.40 -8.21 -30.89
CA ARG A 26 21.61 -8.33 -29.46
C ARG A 26 21.87 -6.99 -28.80
N GLN A 27 22.72 -6.16 -29.37
CA GLN A 27 23.00 -4.82 -28.85
C GLN A 27 21.75 -3.94 -28.85
N SER A 28 20.89 -4.05 -29.86
CA SER A 28 19.61 -3.36 -29.92
C SER A 28 18.69 -3.78 -28.77
N LEU A 29 18.55 -5.09 -28.56
CA LEU A 29 17.72 -5.66 -27.47
C LEU A 29 18.20 -5.23 -26.09
N ILE A 30 19.51 -5.23 -25.83
CA ILE A 30 20.10 -4.75 -24.56
C ILE A 30 19.80 -3.27 -24.37
N LYS A 31 19.90 -2.46 -25.43
CA LYS A 31 19.59 -1.03 -25.35
C LYS A 31 18.11 -0.80 -25.02
N GLU A 32 17.21 -1.55 -25.63
CA GLU A 32 15.78 -1.49 -25.34
C GLU A 32 15.48 -1.92 -23.90
N TYR A 33 16.06 -3.03 -23.42
CA TYR A 33 15.95 -3.48 -22.04
C TYR A 33 16.37 -2.39 -21.06
N ASN A 34 17.53 -1.77 -21.29
CA ASN A 34 18.02 -0.72 -20.40
C ASN A 34 17.07 0.48 -20.39
N LYS A 35 16.61 0.92 -21.58
CA LYS A 35 15.65 2.01 -21.71
C LYS A 35 14.38 1.75 -20.88
N TYR A 36 13.70 0.64 -21.09
CA TYR A 36 12.47 0.33 -20.36
C TYR A 36 12.70 0.11 -18.86
N SER A 37 13.89 -0.40 -18.48
CA SER A 37 14.29 -0.51 -17.08
C SER A 37 14.48 0.86 -16.42
N GLU A 38 15.04 1.84 -17.16
CA GLU A 38 15.14 3.23 -16.71
C GLU A 38 13.75 3.87 -16.60
N ASP A 39 12.89 3.69 -17.61
CA ASP A 39 11.50 4.20 -17.58
C ASP A 39 10.75 3.72 -16.33
N ILE A 40 10.91 2.45 -15.91
CA ILE A 40 10.32 1.90 -14.68
C ILE A 40 10.88 2.62 -13.46
N ASN A 41 12.20 2.77 -13.36
CA ASN A 41 12.84 3.42 -12.22
C ASN A 41 12.41 4.90 -12.10
N GLU A 42 12.35 5.62 -13.23
CA GLU A 42 11.89 7.02 -13.27
C GLU A 42 10.46 7.16 -12.74
N LYS A 43 9.56 6.23 -13.08
CA LYS A 43 8.18 6.24 -12.57
C LYS A 43 8.13 5.96 -11.05
N ILE A 44 8.94 5.02 -10.57
CA ILE A 44 9.05 4.74 -9.12
C ILE A 44 9.61 5.98 -8.39
N ASP A 45 10.64 6.62 -8.94
CA ASP A 45 11.24 7.80 -8.32
C ASP A 45 10.30 9.01 -8.39
N TYR A 46 9.49 9.13 -9.44
CA TYR A 46 8.41 10.11 -9.52
C TYR A 46 7.40 9.90 -8.37
N TYR A 47 6.94 8.66 -8.16
CA TYR A 47 6.02 8.35 -7.06
C TYR A 47 6.62 8.68 -5.69
N LYS A 48 7.87 8.26 -5.43
CA LYS A 48 8.57 8.57 -4.18
C LYS A 48 8.67 10.06 -3.94
N LYS A 49 9.03 10.82 -4.98
CA LYS A 49 9.11 12.29 -4.91
C LYS A 49 7.74 12.89 -4.64
N TYR A 50 6.70 12.42 -5.34
CA TYR A 50 5.33 12.88 -5.16
C TYR A 50 4.88 12.69 -3.70
N VAL A 51 5.10 11.50 -3.13
CA VAL A 51 4.77 11.20 -1.72
C VAL A 51 5.55 12.11 -0.79
N LYS A 52 6.86 12.24 -0.97
CA LYS A 52 7.70 13.08 -0.12
C LYS A 52 7.27 14.56 -0.14
N ASP A 53 6.88 15.06 -1.30
CA ASP A 53 6.54 16.47 -1.47
C ASP A 53 5.12 16.79 -0.97
N ASN A 54 4.18 15.83 -1.04
CA ASN A 54 2.76 16.05 -0.73
C ASN A 54 2.28 15.32 0.53
N TYR A 55 2.93 14.21 0.90
CA TYR A 55 2.49 13.30 1.97
C TYR A 55 3.68 12.79 2.81
N PRO A 56 4.50 13.66 3.41
CA PRO A 56 5.75 13.25 4.07
C PRO A 56 5.53 12.24 5.20
N GLU A 57 4.39 12.30 5.90
CA GLU A 57 4.04 11.35 6.97
C GLU A 57 3.76 9.94 6.41
N TYR A 58 3.20 9.86 5.19
CA TYR A 58 2.89 8.58 4.54
C TYR A 58 4.13 7.80 4.12
N GLU A 59 5.27 8.48 3.89
CA GLU A 59 6.56 7.85 3.53
C GLU A 59 6.99 6.77 4.55
N TYR A 60 6.55 6.88 5.79
CA TYR A 60 6.86 5.93 6.86
C TYR A 60 5.81 4.83 7.04
N SER A 61 4.78 4.79 6.22
CA SER A 61 3.70 3.81 6.33
C SER A 61 4.06 2.47 5.69
N ASN A 62 3.39 1.41 6.16
CA ASN A 62 3.46 0.10 5.51
C ASN A 62 2.86 0.13 4.10
N GLY A 63 1.86 0.97 3.86
CA GLY A 63 1.24 1.15 2.55
C GLY A 63 2.23 1.65 1.50
N TYR A 64 2.97 2.71 1.83
CA TYR A 64 4.03 3.25 0.97
C TYR A 64 5.10 2.19 0.66
N THR A 65 5.61 1.52 1.71
CA THR A 65 6.64 0.48 1.55
C THR A 65 6.16 -0.64 0.64
N SER A 66 4.91 -1.08 0.81
CA SER A 66 4.30 -2.13 -0.02
C SER A 66 4.15 -1.68 -1.47
N ALA A 67 3.67 -0.46 -1.71
CA ALA A 67 3.51 0.11 -3.05
C ALA A 67 4.87 0.16 -3.80
N VAL A 68 5.91 0.68 -3.15
CA VAL A 68 7.26 0.76 -3.74
C VAL A 68 7.82 -0.64 -4.03
N LEU A 69 7.62 -1.61 -3.14
CA LEU A 69 8.03 -3.00 -3.36
C LEU A 69 7.29 -3.63 -4.54
N TRP A 70 5.99 -3.42 -4.66
CA TRP A 70 5.20 -3.93 -5.78
C TRP A 70 5.65 -3.36 -7.11
N MET A 71 5.87 -2.06 -7.18
CA MET A 71 6.42 -1.40 -8.37
C MET A 71 7.79 -1.98 -8.76
N GLY A 72 8.67 -2.19 -7.78
CA GLY A 72 9.99 -2.79 -8.00
C GLY A 72 9.93 -4.24 -8.51
N ASN A 73 8.95 -5.01 -8.03
CA ASN A 73 8.77 -6.41 -8.42
C ASN A 73 8.16 -6.60 -9.82
N VAL A 74 7.65 -5.53 -10.45
CA VAL A 74 7.18 -5.59 -11.84
C VAL A 74 8.34 -5.83 -12.82
N LYS A 75 9.56 -5.41 -12.45
CA LYS A 75 10.75 -5.61 -13.27
C LYS A 75 11.18 -7.08 -13.22
N PRO A 76 11.21 -7.80 -14.35
CA PRO A 76 11.62 -9.19 -14.36
C PRO A 76 13.08 -9.33 -13.92
N PHE A 77 13.34 -10.36 -13.11
CA PHE A 77 14.72 -10.73 -12.80
C PHE A 77 15.39 -11.32 -14.03
N VAL A 78 16.40 -10.64 -14.54
CA VAL A 78 17.19 -11.14 -15.66
C VAL A 78 18.47 -11.74 -15.12
N PRO A 79 18.66 -13.06 -15.22
CA PRO A 79 19.93 -13.66 -14.86
C PRO A 79 21.07 -13.04 -15.70
N TYR A 80 22.16 -12.67 -15.05
CA TYR A 80 23.31 -12.06 -15.71
C TYR A 80 23.80 -12.88 -16.93
N GLY A 81 23.69 -14.20 -16.85
CA GLY A 81 23.95 -15.11 -17.96
C GLY A 81 23.06 -14.89 -19.20
N THR A 82 21.82 -14.45 -19.03
CA THR A 82 20.92 -14.18 -20.18
C THR A 82 21.37 -12.94 -20.97
N LEU A 83 21.93 -11.95 -20.30
CA LEU A 83 22.50 -10.77 -20.97
C LEU A 83 23.81 -11.08 -21.66
N LEU A 84 24.56 -12.11 -21.21
CA LEU A 84 25.86 -12.50 -21.76
C LEU A 84 25.80 -13.70 -22.70
N SER A 85 24.89 -14.65 -22.47
CA SER A 85 24.76 -15.86 -23.31
C SER A 85 23.93 -15.60 -24.54
N GLY A 86 24.40 -16.10 -25.67
CA GLY A 86 23.90 -15.79 -27.01
C GLY A 86 22.52 -16.33 -27.38
N ASP A 87 21.47 -16.12 -26.58
CA ASP A 87 20.10 -16.47 -26.93
C ASP A 87 19.25 -15.19 -27.09
N ASN A 88 19.19 -14.67 -28.34
CA ASN A 88 18.44 -13.47 -28.66
C ASN A 88 16.92 -13.67 -28.50
N GLU A 89 16.39 -14.88 -28.69
CA GLU A 89 14.96 -15.14 -28.51
C GLU A 89 14.53 -15.02 -27.05
N LYS A 90 15.34 -15.53 -26.12
CA LYS A 90 15.11 -15.32 -24.69
C LYS A 90 15.22 -13.85 -24.31
N LEU A 91 16.19 -13.15 -24.88
CA LEU A 91 16.37 -11.72 -24.60
C LEU A 91 15.18 -10.89 -25.13
N LYS A 92 14.62 -11.24 -26.28
CA LYS A 92 13.38 -10.62 -26.79
C LYS A 92 12.22 -10.81 -25.80
N GLY A 93 12.02 -12.03 -25.30
CA GLY A 93 11.00 -12.29 -24.29
C GLY A 93 11.14 -11.39 -23.06
N VAL A 94 12.36 -11.26 -22.56
CA VAL A 94 12.66 -10.38 -21.42
C VAL A 94 12.38 -8.90 -21.74
N VAL A 95 12.75 -8.43 -22.93
CA VAL A 95 12.49 -7.05 -23.37
C VAL A 95 10.99 -6.77 -23.42
N GLU A 96 10.18 -7.69 -23.96
CA GLU A 96 8.72 -7.52 -23.96
C GLU A 96 8.13 -7.53 -22.55
N GLU A 97 8.60 -8.40 -21.63
CA GLU A 97 8.17 -8.40 -20.25
C GLU A 97 8.47 -7.06 -19.53
N VAL A 98 9.67 -6.49 -19.72
CA VAL A 98 10.03 -5.19 -19.13
C VAL A 98 9.19 -4.06 -19.73
N LYS A 99 8.95 -4.10 -21.04
CA LYS A 99 8.09 -3.13 -21.73
C LYS A 99 6.64 -3.16 -21.22
N GLU A 100 6.07 -4.35 -21.02
CA GLU A 100 4.78 -4.48 -20.34
C GLU A 100 4.85 -3.97 -18.90
N GLY A 101 5.98 -4.19 -18.22
CA GLY A 101 6.26 -3.70 -16.89
C GLY A 101 6.11 -2.19 -16.75
N VAL A 102 6.54 -1.41 -17.75
CA VAL A 102 6.38 0.06 -17.76
C VAL A 102 4.91 0.46 -17.61
N SER A 103 4.02 -0.19 -18.38
CA SER A 103 2.58 0.09 -18.31
C SER A 103 1.95 -0.35 -16.98
N LYS A 104 2.44 -1.47 -16.41
CA LYS A 104 1.97 -1.96 -15.11
C LYS A 104 2.37 -1.01 -13.98
N VAL A 105 3.63 -0.54 -13.98
CA VAL A 105 4.10 0.44 -12.98
C VAL A 105 3.35 1.76 -13.11
N ASP A 106 3.13 2.24 -14.33
CA ASP A 106 2.39 3.47 -14.59
C ASP A 106 0.97 3.40 -14.00
N LYS A 107 0.30 2.27 -14.19
CA LYS A 107 -1.03 2.04 -13.61
C LYS A 107 -0.98 2.06 -12.08
N ILE A 108 -0.03 1.35 -11.45
CA ILE A 108 0.12 1.30 -10.00
C ILE A 108 0.40 2.70 -9.45
N VAL A 109 1.31 3.47 -10.07
CA VAL A 109 1.64 4.84 -9.66
C VAL A 109 0.40 5.73 -9.68
N ASN A 110 -0.37 5.69 -10.78
CA ASN A 110 -1.57 6.51 -10.91
C ASN A 110 -2.65 6.11 -9.89
N GLU A 111 -2.88 4.82 -9.68
CA GLU A 111 -3.84 4.32 -8.69
C GLU A 111 -3.45 4.71 -7.26
N GLU A 112 -2.15 4.63 -6.91
CA GLU A 112 -1.67 5.02 -5.59
C GLU A 112 -1.75 6.53 -5.37
N ILE A 113 -1.41 7.35 -6.37
CA ILE A 113 -1.56 8.80 -6.30
C ILE A 113 -3.03 9.19 -6.14
N GLU A 114 -3.94 8.59 -6.93
CA GLU A 114 -5.38 8.87 -6.83
C GLU A 114 -5.92 8.52 -5.44
N LYS A 115 -5.49 7.41 -4.85
CA LYS A 115 -5.86 7.06 -3.47
C LYS A 115 -5.38 8.10 -2.46
N LEU A 116 -4.13 8.57 -2.60
CA LEU A 116 -3.56 9.57 -1.71
C LEU A 116 -4.27 10.92 -1.85
N ASP A 117 -4.53 11.37 -3.08
CA ASP A 117 -5.26 12.61 -3.33
C ASP A 117 -6.67 12.58 -2.77
N LYS A 118 -7.35 11.43 -2.90
CA LYS A 118 -8.66 11.22 -2.28
C LYS A 118 -8.58 11.29 -0.75
N SER A 119 -7.49 10.79 -0.16
CA SER A 119 -7.28 10.85 1.28
C SER A 119 -7.17 12.29 1.82
N ILE A 120 -6.64 13.24 1.03
CA ILE A 120 -6.64 14.67 1.41
C ILE A 120 -8.06 15.22 1.54
N GLU A 121 -8.91 14.95 0.57
CA GLU A 121 -10.30 15.44 0.63
C GLU A 121 -11.04 14.80 1.81
N GLU A 122 -10.78 13.52 2.06
CA GLU A 122 -11.33 12.82 3.22
C GLU A 122 -10.79 13.38 4.54
N SER A 123 -9.51 13.77 4.59
CA SER A 123 -8.90 14.43 5.76
C SER A 123 -9.56 15.76 6.08
N LYS A 124 -9.86 16.59 5.09
CA LYS A 124 -10.58 17.85 5.30
C LYS A 124 -11.97 17.62 5.91
N VAL A 125 -12.68 16.62 5.40
CA VAL A 125 -13.99 16.22 5.94
C VAL A 125 -13.83 15.68 7.35
N SER A 126 -12.76 14.93 7.62
CA SER A 126 -12.48 14.37 8.94
C SER A 126 -12.21 15.47 9.97
N VAL A 127 -11.44 16.50 9.64
CA VAL A 127 -11.18 17.63 10.54
C VAL A 127 -12.50 18.35 10.88
N ALA A 128 -13.38 18.56 9.91
CA ALA A 128 -14.68 19.17 10.17
C ALA A 128 -15.56 18.31 11.10
N ALA A 129 -15.59 16.99 10.85
CA ALA A 129 -16.33 16.05 11.71
C ALA A 129 -15.73 15.96 13.11
N PHE A 130 -14.41 16.03 13.25
CA PHE A 130 -13.73 16.10 14.53
C PHE A 130 -14.12 17.35 15.31
N ASP A 131 -14.18 18.51 14.65
CA ASP A 131 -14.58 19.77 15.27
C ASP A 131 -16.02 19.73 15.76
N GLU A 132 -16.91 19.08 15.04
CA GLU A 132 -18.29 18.84 15.45
C GLU A 132 -18.36 17.89 16.66
N PHE A 133 -17.62 16.78 16.58
CA PHE A 133 -17.54 15.80 17.67
C PHE A 133 -17.06 16.42 18.98
N VAL A 134 -16.03 17.26 18.92
CA VAL A 134 -15.45 17.93 20.09
C VAL A 134 -16.44 18.83 20.81
N GLN A 135 -17.38 19.43 20.08
CA GLN A 135 -18.43 20.26 20.69
C GLN A 135 -19.44 19.45 21.51
N LYS A 136 -19.64 18.18 21.14
CA LYS A 136 -20.55 17.26 21.83
C LYS A 136 -19.98 15.84 21.80
N PRO A 137 -18.94 15.56 22.62
CA PRO A 137 -18.31 14.24 22.62
C PRO A 137 -19.30 13.14 23.03
N SER A 138 -19.27 12.03 22.31
CA SER A 138 -19.99 10.81 22.66
C SER A 138 -19.07 9.87 23.44
N MET A 139 -19.64 9.12 24.40
CA MET A 139 -18.91 8.04 25.07
C MET A 139 -18.59 6.88 24.13
N PHE A 140 -19.40 6.69 23.10
CA PHE A 140 -19.22 5.67 22.08
C PHE A 140 -18.93 6.32 20.74
N PHE A 141 -17.80 5.95 20.14
CA PHE A 141 -17.44 6.42 18.82
C PHE A 141 -16.59 5.38 18.09
N VAL A 142 -16.53 5.52 16.78
CA VAL A 142 -15.61 4.78 15.92
C VAL A 142 -14.58 5.73 15.35
N LEU A 143 -13.34 5.30 15.39
CA LEU A 143 -12.24 5.88 14.62
C LEU A 143 -12.02 5.03 13.38
N GLU A 144 -11.88 5.67 12.24
CA GLU A 144 -11.55 5.03 10.98
C GLU A 144 -10.32 5.70 10.41
N ASN A 145 -9.24 4.95 10.26
CA ASN A 145 -8.03 5.46 9.64
C ASN A 145 -8.30 5.78 8.16
N ILE A 146 -7.92 6.98 7.71
CA ILE A 146 -8.23 7.49 6.37
C ILE A 146 -7.46 6.73 5.29
N PHE A 147 -6.24 6.25 5.60
CA PHE A 147 -5.35 5.64 4.63
C PHE A 147 -5.60 4.15 4.40
N ASP A 148 -5.94 3.41 5.44
CA ASP A 148 -6.12 1.95 5.37
C ASP A 148 -7.54 1.47 5.67
N GLY A 149 -8.43 2.38 6.12
CA GLY A 149 -9.82 2.08 6.43
C GLY A 149 -10.02 1.24 7.69
N ASN A 150 -8.95 1.01 8.47
CA ASN A 150 -9.04 0.25 9.73
C ASN A 150 -9.93 0.99 10.73
N LYS A 151 -10.79 0.25 11.40
CA LYS A 151 -11.76 0.79 12.36
C LYS A 151 -11.40 0.36 13.76
N LEU A 152 -11.49 1.33 14.68
CA LEU A 152 -11.39 1.10 16.12
C LEU A 152 -12.68 1.57 16.78
N TYR A 153 -13.41 0.65 17.39
CA TYR A 153 -14.62 0.95 18.13
C TYR A 153 -14.24 1.29 19.58
N CYS A 154 -14.58 2.51 20.00
CA CYS A 154 -14.13 3.07 21.26
C CYS A 154 -15.28 3.26 22.24
N PHE A 155 -15.07 2.76 23.46
CA PHE A 155 -15.77 3.25 24.64
C PHE A 155 -14.84 4.19 25.40
N CYS A 156 -15.23 5.44 25.54
CA CYS A 156 -14.37 6.50 26.04
C CYS A 156 -14.86 6.99 27.41
N TYR A 157 -13.96 7.01 28.38
CA TYR A 157 -14.22 7.56 29.72
C TYR A 157 -13.90 9.04 29.79
N GLU A 158 -12.87 9.47 29.10
CA GLU A 158 -12.39 10.84 29.12
C GLU A 158 -11.87 11.23 27.74
N PHE A 159 -12.23 12.43 27.29
CA PHE A 159 -11.82 12.97 26.01
C PHE A 159 -11.28 14.39 26.22
N GLN A 160 -10.05 14.63 25.79
CA GLN A 160 -9.37 15.90 25.92
C GLN A 160 -8.81 16.36 24.57
N VAL A 161 -9.21 17.55 24.14
CA VAL A 161 -8.62 18.20 22.97
C VAL A 161 -7.24 18.74 23.31
N ILE A 162 -6.28 18.45 22.45
CA ILE A 162 -4.91 18.96 22.57
C ILE A 162 -4.49 19.61 21.26
N ASN A 163 -3.57 20.56 21.32
CA ASN A 163 -2.92 21.12 20.15
C ASN A 163 -1.45 20.71 20.23
N LYS A 164 -1.00 19.90 19.30
CA LYS A 164 0.37 19.39 19.28
C LYS A 164 0.97 19.69 17.90
N ASP A 165 2.04 20.46 17.90
CA ASP A 165 2.77 20.82 16.67
C ASP A 165 1.90 21.49 15.58
N GLY A 166 0.91 22.29 16.01
CA GLY A 166 -0.04 22.95 15.11
C GLY A 166 -1.14 22.02 14.55
N LYS A 167 -1.11 20.74 14.86
CA LYS A 167 -2.14 19.75 14.46
C LYS A 167 -3.26 19.69 15.50
N ARG A 168 -4.48 19.50 15.02
CA ARG A 168 -5.66 19.30 15.84
C ARG A 168 -5.75 17.86 16.27
N MET A 169 -5.59 17.60 17.54
CA MET A 169 -5.53 16.27 18.14
C MET A 169 -6.43 16.17 19.36
N ALA A 170 -6.73 14.94 19.73
CA ALA A 170 -7.32 14.63 21.02
C ALA A 170 -6.60 13.47 21.72
N ARG A 171 -6.75 13.41 23.02
CA ARG A 171 -6.46 12.24 23.83
C ARG A 171 -7.76 11.67 24.35
N ALA A 172 -7.99 10.40 24.13
CA ALA A 172 -9.12 9.68 24.64
C ALA A 172 -8.65 8.55 25.56
N LEU A 173 -9.17 8.51 26.77
CA LEU A 173 -9.02 7.35 27.66
C LEU A 173 -10.07 6.33 27.24
N ILE A 174 -9.65 5.29 26.53
CA ILE A 174 -10.55 4.27 25.98
C ILE A 174 -10.29 2.91 26.61
N THR A 175 -11.28 2.04 26.56
CA THR A 175 -11.15 0.66 27.00
C THR A 175 -10.56 -0.17 25.87
N ASP A 176 -9.53 -0.96 26.21
CA ASP A 176 -9.05 -2.04 25.35
C ASP A 176 -10.10 -3.16 25.32
N ASN A 177 -10.53 -3.46 24.11
CA ASN A 177 -11.57 -4.44 23.86
C ASN A 177 -11.15 -5.88 24.18
N GLU A 178 -9.84 -6.19 24.18
CA GLU A 178 -9.33 -7.53 24.44
C GLU A 178 -9.13 -7.81 25.94
N THR A 179 -8.55 -6.84 26.65
CA THR A 179 -8.14 -7.04 28.04
C THR A 179 -9.05 -6.34 29.05
N GLY A 180 -9.93 -5.44 28.60
CA GLY A 180 -10.71 -4.57 29.47
C GLY A 180 -9.90 -3.47 30.18
N ASN A 181 -8.59 -3.38 29.88
CA ASN A 181 -7.75 -2.32 30.43
C ASN A 181 -8.01 -0.99 29.73
N CYS A 182 -7.83 0.10 30.46
CA CYS A 182 -7.89 1.44 29.86
C CYS A 182 -6.51 1.85 29.34
N TRP A 183 -6.50 2.49 28.18
CA TRP A 183 -5.30 3.07 27.61
C TRP A 183 -5.60 4.42 26.95
N ILE A 184 -4.57 5.22 26.76
CA ILE A 184 -4.69 6.53 26.11
C ILE A 184 -4.44 6.39 24.62
N LYS A 185 -5.47 6.68 23.83
CA LYS A 185 -5.38 6.81 22.38
C LYS A 185 -5.18 8.28 22.02
N GLU A 186 -4.11 8.60 21.31
CA GLU A 186 -3.98 9.89 20.61
C GLU A 186 -4.71 9.79 19.26
N ILE A 187 -5.57 10.76 18.99
CA ILE A 187 -6.41 10.84 17.80
C ILE A 187 -5.94 12.05 17.00
N ASN A 188 -5.55 11.81 15.75
CA ASN A 188 -5.19 12.87 14.81
C ASN A 188 -6.37 13.11 13.85
N ALA A 189 -6.94 14.30 13.89
CA ALA A 189 -8.08 14.66 13.05
C ALA A 189 -7.81 14.60 11.54
N GLU A 190 -6.53 14.70 11.13
CA GLU A 190 -6.11 14.62 9.72
C GLU A 190 -5.95 13.19 9.22
N GLU A 191 -5.80 12.21 10.13
CA GLU A 191 -5.52 10.81 9.82
C GLU A 191 -6.66 9.88 10.17
N GLU A 192 -7.56 10.30 11.07
CA GLU A 192 -8.62 9.47 11.62
C GLU A 192 -9.97 10.18 11.57
N LYS A 193 -10.93 9.58 10.88
CA LYS A 193 -12.34 10.00 10.93
C LYS A 193 -12.94 9.56 12.24
N ILE A 194 -13.58 10.50 12.95
CA ILE A 194 -14.33 10.22 14.18
C ILE A 194 -15.83 10.29 13.90
N ARG A 195 -16.58 9.31 14.38
CA ARG A 195 -18.04 9.28 14.30
C ARG A 195 -18.65 8.81 15.60
N SER A 196 -19.57 9.61 16.14
CA SER A 196 -20.38 9.20 17.30
C SER A 196 -21.20 7.96 16.96
N MET A 197 -21.41 7.12 17.97
CA MET A 197 -22.23 5.92 17.89
C MET A 197 -23.25 5.90 19.01
N THR A 198 -24.36 5.21 18.79
CA THR A 198 -25.25 4.79 19.90
C THR A 198 -24.64 3.58 20.62
N PHE A 199 -25.09 3.31 21.82
CA PHE A 199 -24.70 2.09 22.54
C PHE A 199 -25.03 0.82 21.75
N GLU A 200 -26.21 0.78 21.15
CA GLU A 200 -26.67 -0.36 20.35
C GLU A 200 -25.80 -0.60 19.11
N GLU A 201 -25.40 0.49 18.42
CA GLU A 201 -24.47 0.40 17.28
C GLU A 201 -23.08 -0.07 17.73
N PHE A 202 -22.59 0.45 18.86
CA PHE A 202 -21.30 0.04 19.43
C PHE A 202 -21.34 -1.44 19.80
N GLU A 203 -22.33 -1.89 20.57
CA GLU A 203 -22.51 -3.28 21.01
C GLU A 203 -22.51 -4.25 19.81
N LYS A 204 -23.32 -3.92 18.79
CA LYS A 204 -23.44 -4.76 17.60
C LYS A 204 -22.13 -4.91 16.83
N ASN A 205 -21.41 -3.82 16.62
CA ASN A 205 -20.16 -3.83 15.85
C ASN A 205 -19.01 -4.43 16.67
N PHE A 206 -18.96 -4.15 17.94
CA PHE A 206 -17.97 -4.69 18.85
C PHE A 206 -18.07 -6.22 18.99
N ILE A 207 -19.27 -6.77 19.14
CA ILE A 207 -19.50 -8.22 19.19
C ILE A 207 -19.11 -8.87 17.86
N LYS A 208 -19.48 -8.25 16.73
CA LYS A 208 -19.12 -8.76 15.39
C LYS A 208 -17.62 -8.85 15.21
N GLU A 209 -16.89 -7.80 15.56
CA GLU A 209 -15.44 -7.76 15.43
C GLU A 209 -14.76 -8.82 16.32
N ARG A 210 -15.24 -9.03 17.53
CA ARG A 210 -14.72 -10.09 18.41
C ARG A 210 -14.99 -11.50 17.91
N ILE A 211 -16.14 -11.73 17.29
CA ILE A 211 -16.44 -13.01 16.67
C ILE A 211 -15.44 -13.28 15.53
N GLU A 212 -15.16 -12.29 14.70
CA GLU A 212 -14.25 -12.40 13.58
C GLU A 212 -12.78 -12.58 14.01
N LEU A 213 -12.33 -11.85 15.05
CA LEU A 213 -10.94 -11.88 15.52
C LEU A 213 -10.61 -13.04 16.47
N GLN A 214 -11.53 -13.48 17.31
CA GLN A 214 -11.24 -14.48 18.36
C GLN A 214 -11.84 -15.85 18.08
N GLY A 215 -12.56 -16.04 16.96
CA GLY A 215 -13.10 -17.33 16.60
C GLY A 215 -14.09 -17.87 17.62
N PHE A 216 -14.85 -17.00 18.29
CA PHE A 216 -15.93 -17.44 19.18
C PHE A 216 -16.89 -18.34 18.40
N SER A 217 -16.93 -19.63 18.75
CA SER A 217 -17.69 -20.63 18.01
C SER A 217 -19.08 -20.87 18.58
N LYS A 218 -19.45 -20.19 19.67
CA LYS A 218 -20.73 -20.44 20.35
C LYS A 218 -21.47 -19.14 20.66
N GLU A 219 -22.73 -19.14 20.28
CA GLU A 219 -23.71 -18.08 20.61
C GLU A 219 -23.79 -17.82 22.13
N GLU A 220 -23.53 -18.85 22.95
CA GLU A 220 -23.51 -18.78 24.42
C GLU A 220 -22.42 -17.86 24.98
N ASP A 221 -21.22 -17.86 24.36
CA ASP A 221 -20.10 -17.01 24.80
C ASP A 221 -20.38 -15.53 24.51
N ILE A 222 -21.15 -15.27 23.46
CA ILE A 222 -21.60 -13.92 23.08
C ILE A 222 -22.60 -13.39 24.10
N VAL A 223 -23.55 -14.21 24.51
CA VAL A 223 -24.56 -13.83 25.49
C VAL A 223 -23.94 -13.58 26.87
N GLU A 224 -22.92 -14.34 27.26
CA GLU A 224 -22.21 -14.14 28.53
C GLU A 224 -21.45 -12.82 28.54
N TYR A 225 -20.79 -12.47 27.39
CA TYR A 225 -20.09 -11.22 27.22
C TYR A 225 -21.04 -10.01 27.17
N ASP A 226 -22.18 -10.12 26.48
CA ASP A 226 -23.23 -9.11 26.46
C ASP A 226 -23.76 -8.83 27.87
N ASN A 227 -23.98 -9.88 28.64
CA ASN A 227 -24.40 -9.75 30.04
C ASN A 227 -23.32 -9.08 30.91
N TYR A 228 -22.04 -9.34 30.65
CA TYR A 228 -20.93 -8.67 31.32
C TYR A 228 -20.91 -7.18 31.02
N LEU A 229 -21.01 -6.80 29.75
CA LEU A 229 -21.08 -5.39 29.36
C LEU A 229 -22.28 -4.68 29.97
N ARG A 230 -23.48 -5.28 29.92
CA ARG A 230 -24.71 -4.72 30.56
C ARG A 230 -24.54 -4.48 32.05
N ARG A 231 -23.83 -5.37 32.76
CA ARG A 231 -23.52 -5.16 34.18
C ARG A 231 -22.57 -3.99 34.42
N LEU A 232 -21.57 -3.82 33.57
CA LEU A 232 -20.65 -2.68 33.65
C LEU A 232 -21.38 -1.35 33.46
N PHE A 233 -22.35 -1.28 32.53
CA PHE A 233 -23.09 -0.05 32.23
C PHE A 233 -24.24 0.23 33.18
N ASN A 234 -24.87 -0.79 33.77
CA ASN A 234 -26.00 -0.60 34.71
C ASN A 234 -25.55 -0.31 36.13
N ASN A 235 -24.27 -0.43 36.44
CA ASN A 235 -23.69 -0.11 37.75
C ASN A 235 -23.08 1.29 37.83
N GLN A 236 -23.26 2.11 36.78
CA GLN A 236 -22.96 3.55 36.76
C GLN A 236 -24.26 4.35 36.83
#